data_ab0daca2b02cef39057e5511aa04b2e3
#
_entry.id   ab0daca2b02cef39057e5511aa04b2e3
#
_cell.length_a   1.000
_cell.length_b   1.000
_cell.length_c   1.000
_cell.angle_alpha   90.00
_cell.angle_beta   90.00
_cell.angle_gamma   90.00
#
_symmetry.space_group_name_H-M   'P 1'
#
loop_
_entity.id
_entity.type
_entity.pdbx_description
1 polymer ?
#
loop_
_entity_poly.entity_id
_entity_poly.type
_entity_poly.pdbx_seq_one_letter_code
_entity_poly.pdbx_strand_id
1 'polypeptide(L)'
;MKYIPFGQEKRELSEIVLGMMRISDKSVKEVEELVETALSLGINAFDLADIYGGGRCEELLGQVLNTRPDLREKMWIQSKCGIRIEEFTYFDFSKDYILESVDGILKRLQVDYLDSLLLHRPDALMEADQVAQAFEILHKSGKVRDFGVSNQNPMMMELLKKEVKQPLSINQLQLSAAFTPGFESGFHVNMEGEKAALRDGSVFEYCKLNDMVIQAWSVLQFGYFKGNFVGNEKFQQLNQVLNRLALKYGVSPSAIAIAWVLRYPAKMQAVVGTTNPKHLIEASQASHVNLTRKEWYEIYLAAGNDLP
;
A
#
# COMPACT_ATOMS: atom_id res chain seq x y z
N MET A 1 12.94 -12.95 -3.11
CA MET A 1 12.31 -11.62 -2.92
C MET A 1 13.09 -10.59 -3.68
N LYS A 2 12.44 -9.73 -4.45
CA LYS A 2 13.06 -8.54 -5.03
C LYS A 2 12.90 -7.36 -4.09
N TYR A 3 13.82 -6.41 -4.19
CA TYR A 3 13.84 -5.21 -3.36
C TYR A 3 13.87 -3.97 -4.23
N ILE A 4 13.32 -2.88 -3.72
CA ILE A 4 13.35 -1.56 -4.35
C ILE A 4 14.08 -0.58 -3.42
N PRO A 5 14.93 0.30 -3.96
CA PRO A 5 15.57 1.35 -3.17
C PRO A 5 14.53 2.38 -2.75
N PHE A 6 14.49 2.71 -1.45
CA PHE A 6 13.51 3.58 -0.85
C PHE A 6 14.15 4.71 -0.04
N GLY A 7 13.51 5.89 -0.07
CA GLY A 7 13.93 7.05 0.70
C GLY A 7 15.27 7.63 0.26
N GLN A 8 15.75 8.64 0.99
CA GLN A 8 17.04 9.30 0.72
C GLN A 8 18.24 8.37 1.01
N GLU A 9 18.09 7.49 2.00
CA GLU A 9 19.13 6.52 2.39
C GLU A 9 19.18 5.29 1.47
N LYS A 10 18.30 5.21 0.45
CA LYS A 10 18.19 4.09 -0.50
C LYS A 10 18.10 2.72 0.20
N ARG A 11 17.33 2.64 1.27
CA ARG A 11 17.09 1.37 1.95
C ARG A 11 16.39 0.40 1.02
N GLU A 12 16.79 -0.86 1.09
CA GLU A 12 16.21 -1.94 0.28
C GLU A 12 14.92 -2.44 0.92
N LEU A 13 13.77 -2.10 0.35
CA LEU A 13 12.45 -2.60 0.78
C LEU A 13 11.93 -3.65 -0.17
N SER A 14 11.34 -4.71 0.40
CA SER A 14 10.72 -5.79 -0.36
C SER A 14 9.58 -5.26 -1.26
N GLU A 15 9.45 -5.81 -2.45
CA GLU A 15 8.32 -5.51 -3.36
C GLU A 15 6.97 -5.95 -2.78
N ILE A 16 6.99 -6.91 -1.84
CA ILE A 16 5.81 -7.35 -1.10
C ILE A 16 5.84 -6.68 0.27
N VAL A 17 4.70 -6.11 0.65
CA VAL A 17 4.45 -5.49 1.97
C VAL A 17 3.40 -6.32 2.70
N LEU A 18 3.62 -6.66 3.96
CA LEU A 18 2.59 -7.28 4.78
C LEU A 18 1.63 -6.22 5.31
N GLY A 19 0.39 -6.23 4.80
CA GLY A 19 -0.70 -5.38 5.31
C GLY A 19 -1.37 -6.02 6.51
N MET A 20 -1.37 -5.33 7.63
CA MET A 20 -1.80 -5.85 8.94
C MET A 20 -3.21 -5.41 9.37
N MET A 21 -4.05 -4.91 8.46
CA MET A 21 -5.39 -4.43 8.80
C MET A 21 -6.30 -5.50 9.42
N ARG A 22 -6.07 -6.78 9.12
CA ARG A 22 -6.96 -7.89 9.47
C ARG A 22 -6.46 -8.77 10.60
N ILE A 23 -5.53 -8.29 11.42
CA ILE A 23 -5.00 -9.06 12.54
C ILE A 23 -5.73 -8.81 13.87
N SER A 24 -6.71 -7.91 13.90
CA SER A 24 -7.35 -7.45 15.15
C SER A 24 -8.03 -8.56 15.99
N ASP A 25 -8.43 -9.66 15.36
CA ASP A 25 -9.03 -10.84 15.99
C ASP A 25 -8.02 -11.95 16.32
N LYS A 26 -6.74 -11.73 16.03
CA LYS A 26 -5.68 -12.71 16.23
C LYS A 26 -5.09 -12.67 17.64
N SER A 27 -4.52 -13.81 18.05
CA SER A 27 -3.65 -13.87 19.21
C SER A 27 -2.27 -13.31 18.90
N VAL A 28 -1.54 -12.87 19.92
CA VAL A 28 -0.15 -12.40 19.78
C VAL A 28 0.73 -13.44 19.10
N LYS A 29 0.55 -14.73 19.46
CA LYS A 29 1.32 -15.83 18.87
C LYS A 29 1.06 -15.99 17.36
N GLU A 30 -0.19 -15.90 16.91
CA GLU A 30 -0.51 -15.94 15.47
C GLU A 30 0.10 -14.75 14.71
N VAL A 31 0.14 -13.57 15.35
CA VAL A 31 0.78 -12.39 14.75
C VAL A 31 2.30 -12.57 14.70
N GLU A 32 2.91 -13.11 15.75
CA GLU A 32 4.35 -13.44 15.77
C GLU A 32 4.70 -14.43 14.64
N GLU A 33 3.96 -15.54 14.53
CA GLU A 33 4.16 -16.53 13.46
C GLU A 33 4.02 -15.92 12.06
N LEU A 34 3.08 -14.98 11.87
CA LEU A 34 2.89 -14.26 10.61
C LEU A 34 4.08 -13.34 10.30
N VAL A 35 4.57 -12.59 11.28
CA VAL A 35 5.74 -11.71 11.15
C VAL A 35 7.01 -12.51 10.85
N GLU A 36 7.25 -13.60 11.58
CA GLU A 36 8.40 -14.48 11.33
C GLU A 36 8.34 -15.11 9.94
N THR A 37 7.16 -15.53 9.52
CA THR A 37 6.96 -16.04 8.15
C THR A 37 7.31 -14.97 7.10
N ALA A 38 6.83 -13.73 7.29
CA ALA A 38 7.14 -12.63 6.38
C ALA A 38 8.64 -12.39 6.28
N LEU A 39 9.32 -12.26 7.42
CA LEU A 39 10.77 -12.03 7.47
C LEU A 39 11.56 -13.20 6.87
N SER A 40 11.14 -14.45 7.09
CA SER A 40 11.80 -15.62 6.50
C SER A 40 11.69 -15.66 4.96
N LEU A 41 10.65 -15.05 4.40
CA LEU A 41 10.45 -14.88 2.95
C LEU A 41 11.17 -13.64 2.39
N GLY A 42 11.84 -12.86 3.23
CA GLY A 42 12.49 -11.62 2.86
C GLY A 42 11.54 -10.43 2.76
N ILE A 43 10.31 -10.53 3.29
CA ILE A 43 9.37 -9.41 3.39
C ILE A 43 9.77 -8.61 4.63
N ASN A 44 10.26 -7.37 4.42
CA ASN A 44 10.72 -6.51 5.49
C ASN A 44 9.87 -5.24 5.68
N ALA A 45 8.81 -5.03 4.90
CA ALA A 45 7.90 -3.89 4.99
C ALA A 45 6.54 -4.32 5.55
N PHE A 46 6.03 -3.57 6.55
CA PHE A 46 4.81 -3.86 7.30
C PHE A 46 3.91 -2.62 7.32
N ASP A 47 2.65 -2.76 6.91
CA ASP A 47 1.71 -1.66 6.72
C ASP A 47 0.55 -1.72 7.72
N LEU A 48 0.43 -0.67 8.53
CA LEU A 48 -0.62 -0.46 9.54
C LEU A 48 -1.40 0.85 9.28
N ALA A 49 -2.32 1.16 10.16
CA ALA A 49 -2.95 2.47 10.34
C ALA A 49 -3.56 2.57 11.74
N ASP A 50 -3.64 3.79 12.27
CA ASP A 50 -4.19 4.09 13.59
C ASP A 50 -5.63 3.58 13.80
N ILE A 51 -6.43 3.57 12.73
CA ILE A 51 -7.83 3.11 12.76
C ILE A 51 -8.00 1.60 12.61
N TYR A 52 -6.96 0.83 12.27
CA TYR A 52 -7.12 -0.61 12.02
C TYR A 52 -7.48 -1.37 13.30
N GLY A 53 -8.71 -1.93 13.32
CA GLY A 53 -9.26 -2.56 14.51
C GLY A 53 -9.38 -1.61 15.72
N GLY A 54 -9.57 -0.28 15.47
CA GLY A 54 -9.57 0.73 16.52
C GLY A 54 -8.24 0.84 17.28
N GLY A 55 -7.11 0.64 16.59
CA GLY A 55 -5.76 0.62 17.16
C GLY A 55 -5.28 -0.78 17.61
N ARG A 56 -6.18 -1.76 17.66
CA ARG A 56 -5.84 -3.12 18.11
C ARG A 56 -4.76 -3.80 17.25
N CYS A 57 -4.71 -3.50 15.95
CA CYS A 57 -3.68 -4.06 15.07
C CYS A 57 -2.28 -3.59 15.46
N GLU A 58 -2.12 -2.32 15.82
CA GLU A 58 -0.85 -1.77 16.31
C GLU A 58 -0.49 -2.32 17.68
N GLU A 59 -1.47 -2.47 18.60
CA GLU A 59 -1.24 -3.08 19.92
C GLU A 59 -0.73 -4.52 19.82
N LEU A 60 -1.30 -5.32 18.93
CA LEU A 60 -0.89 -6.71 18.74
C LEU A 60 0.54 -6.81 18.21
N LEU A 61 0.90 -6.00 17.22
CA LEU A 61 2.28 -5.94 16.75
C LEU A 61 3.22 -5.41 17.86
N GLY A 62 2.79 -4.41 18.62
CA GLY A 62 3.55 -3.88 19.76
C GLY A 62 3.83 -4.95 20.81
N GLN A 63 2.87 -5.81 21.14
CA GLN A 63 3.06 -6.94 22.04
C GLN A 63 4.08 -7.96 21.50
N VAL A 64 4.07 -8.24 20.19
CA VAL A 64 5.10 -9.07 19.54
C VAL A 64 6.48 -8.41 19.67
N LEU A 65 6.60 -7.14 19.35
CA LEU A 65 7.88 -6.42 19.40
C LEU A 65 8.43 -6.30 20.83
N ASN A 66 7.55 -6.20 21.84
CA ASN A 66 7.96 -6.17 23.23
C ASN A 66 8.58 -7.51 23.69
N THR A 67 8.06 -8.64 23.21
CA THR A 67 8.60 -9.97 23.49
C THR A 67 9.77 -10.34 22.60
N ARG A 68 9.84 -9.77 21.39
CA ARG A 68 10.81 -10.03 20.34
C ARG A 68 11.44 -8.72 19.79
N PRO A 69 12.18 -7.99 20.64
CA PRO A 69 12.79 -6.71 20.23
C PRO A 69 13.79 -6.86 19.07
N ASP A 70 14.35 -8.06 18.90
CA ASP A 70 15.24 -8.41 17.77
C ASP A 70 14.58 -8.28 16.39
N LEU A 71 13.24 -8.26 16.33
CA LEU A 71 12.51 -8.13 15.08
C LEU A 71 12.44 -6.67 14.60
N ARG A 72 12.43 -5.68 15.51
CA ARG A 72 12.23 -4.27 15.13
C ARG A 72 13.22 -3.77 14.08
N GLU A 73 14.48 -4.10 14.21
CA GLU A 73 15.54 -3.66 13.28
C GLU A 73 15.44 -4.31 11.90
N LYS A 74 14.74 -5.46 11.79
CA LYS A 74 14.52 -6.18 10.54
C LYS A 74 13.28 -5.68 9.78
N MET A 75 12.51 -4.78 10.41
CA MET A 75 11.21 -4.33 9.91
C MET A 75 11.25 -2.86 9.52
N TRP A 76 10.67 -2.55 8.36
CA TRP A 76 10.20 -1.23 8.01
C TRP A 76 8.75 -1.13 8.45
N ILE A 77 8.45 -0.33 9.45
CA ILE A 77 7.09 -0.16 9.97
C ILE A 77 6.51 1.15 9.46
N GLN A 78 5.45 1.02 8.68
CA GLN A 78 4.63 2.09 8.17
C GLN A 78 3.29 2.13 8.89
N SER A 79 2.85 3.32 9.31
CA SER A 79 1.48 3.52 9.75
C SER A 79 0.86 4.75 9.11
N LYS A 80 -0.41 5.02 9.37
CA LYS A 80 -1.17 6.08 8.74
C LYS A 80 -2.04 6.78 9.77
N CYS A 81 -2.34 8.08 9.54
CA CYS A 81 -3.27 8.86 10.33
C CYS A 81 -4.14 9.76 9.45
N GLY A 82 -5.09 10.47 10.05
CA GLY A 82 -5.91 11.46 9.36
C GLY A 82 -7.36 11.05 9.13
N ILE A 83 -7.77 9.85 9.55
CA ILE A 83 -9.17 9.44 9.57
C ILE A 83 -9.63 9.45 11.04
N ARG A 84 -10.64 10.24 11.35
CA ARG A 84 -11.30 10.22 12.66
C ARG A 84 -12.61 9.43 12.59
N ILE A 85 -12.80 8.54 13.55
CA ILE A 85 -14.01 7.74 13.71
C ILE A 85 -14.61 8.09 15.07
N GLU A 86 -15.65 8.91 15.04
CA GLU A 86 -16.41 9.34 16.21
C GLU A 86 -17.90 8.98 15.98
N GLU A 87 -18.83 9.92 16.13
CA GLU A 87 -20.23 9.72 15.77
C GLU A 87 -20.40 9.46 14.26
N PHE A 88 -19.53 10.05 13.44
CA PHE A 88 -19.38 9.78 12.01
C PHE A 88 -17.90 9.83 11.63
N THR A 89 -17.56 9.32 10.43
CA THR A 89 -16.19 9.35 9.91
C THR A 89 -15.92 10.67 9.22
N TYR A 90 -14.80 11.34 9.58
CA TYR A 90 -14.31 12.53 8.89
C TYR A 90 -12.78 12.53 8.83
N PHE A 91 -12.21 13.50 8.12
CA PHE A 91 -10.77 13.61 7.92
C PHE A 91 -10.23 14.83 8.65
N ASP A 92 -9.02 14.72 9.20
CA ASP A 92 -8.38 15.75 9.98
C ASP A 92 -6.87 15.70 9.79
N PHE A 93 -6.32 16.70 9.07
CA PHE A 93 -4.89 16.89 8.87
C PHE A 93 -4.36 18.11 9.64
N SER A 94 -5.06 18.53 10.70
CA SER A 94 -4.53 19.55 11.60
C SER A 94 -3.22 19.08 12.23
N LYS A 95 -2.33 20.02 12.51
CA LYS A 95 -1.05 19.74 13.15
C LYS A 95 -1.21 18.95 14.43
N ASP A 96 -2.10 19.40 15.30
CA ASP A 96 -2.26 18.82 16.63
C ASP A 96 -2.78 17.37 16.54
N TYR A 97 -3.73 17.09 15.64
CA TYR A 97 -4.23 15.74 15.44
C TYR A 97 -3.15 14.80 14.85
N ILE A 98 -2.36 15.25 13.89
CA ILE A 98 -1.25 14.44 13.34
C ILE A 98 -0.25 14.08 14.44
N LEU A 99 0.13 15.05 15.29
CA LEU A 99 1.07 14.81 16.39
C LEU A 99 0.49 13.84 17.43
N GLU A 100 -0.76 14.04 17.85
CA GLU A 100 -1.46 13.14 18.77
C GLU A 100 -1.58 11.73 18.22
N SER A 101 -1.96 11.59 16.94
CA SER A 101 -2.07 10.30 16.27
C SER A 101 -0.74 9.55 16.28
N VAL A 102 0.37 10.21 15.96
CA VAL A 102 1.70 9.56 15.96
C VAL A 102 2.10 9.14 17.37
N ASP A 103 1.86 9.95 18.38
CA ASP A 103 2.15 9.58 19.77
C ASP A 103 1.32 8.36 20.19
N GLY A 104 0.05 8.31 19.79
CA GLY A 104 -0.82 7.16 19.98
C GLY A 104 -0.31 5.90 19.26
N ILE A 105 0.09 6.01 18.01
CA ILE A 105 0.66 4.92 17.20
C ILE A 105 1.92 4.35 17.86
N LEU A 106 2.88 5.20 18.21
CA LEU A 106 4.14 4.79 18.85
C LEU A 106 3.89 4.09 20.17
N LYS A 107 2.95 4.59 20.97
CA LYS A 107 2.55 3.99 22.24
C LYS A 107 1.95 2.59 22.06
N ARG A 108 1.04 2.40 21.07
CA ARG A 108 0.42 1.10 20.78
C ARG A 108 1.44 0.10 20.21
N LEU A 109 2.31 0.55 19.32
CA LEU A 109 3.39 -0.26 18.75
C LEU A 109 4.54 -0.53 19.73
N GLN A 110 4.62 0.21 20.84
CA GLN A 110 5.73 0.11 21.81
C GLN A 110 7.10 0.31 21.16
N VAL A 111 7.20 1.29 20.25
CA VAL A 111 8.44 1.65 19.53
C VAL A 111 8.72 3.14 19.64
N ASP A 112 9.98 3.53 19.46
CA ASP A 112 10.41 4.92 19.56
C ASP A 112 10.16 5.71 18.26
N TYR A 113 10.04 5.02 17.12
CA TYR A 113 9.89 5.66 15.82
C TYR A 113 9.12 4.80 14.81
N LEU A 114 8.51 5.49 13.83
CA LEU A 114 8.02 4.92 12.58
C LEU A 114 9.06 5.09 11.47
N ASP A 115 9.17 4.10 10.60
CA ASP A 115 9.96 4.26 9.38
C ASP A 115 9.25 5.13 8.36
N SER A 116 7.91 5.04 8.25
CA SER A 116 7.12 5.99 7.45
C SER A 116 5.73 6.26 8.04
N LEU A 117 5.25 7.49 7.82
CA LEU A 117 3.89 7.94 8.13
C LEU A 117 3.18 8.38 6.86
N LEU A 118 1.97 7.86 6.61
CA LEU A 118 1.13 8.30 5.50
C LEU A 118 -0.08 9.10 5.98
N LEU A 119 -0.43 10.15 5.24
CA LEU A 119 -1.76 10.78 5.32
C LEU A 119 -2.77 9.86 4.63
N HIS A 120 -3.72 9.29 5.41
CA HIS A 120 -4.47 8.08 5.02
C HIS A 120 -5.49 8.31 3.91
N ARG A 121 -6.17 9.46 3.89
CA ARG A 121 -7.18 9.85 2.89
C ARG A 121 -7.07 11.33 2.60
N PRO A 122 -7.53 11.80 1.42
CA PRO A 122 -7.62 13.24 1.16
C PRO A 122 -8.50 13.93 2.19
N ASP A 123 -8.01 15.03 2.76
CA ASP A 123 -8.79 15.94 3.60
C ASP A 123 -9.09 17.20 2.80
N ALA A 124 -10.40 17.50 2.59
CA ALA A 124 -10.84 18.68 1.87
C ALA A 124 -10.55 20.00 2.62
N LEU A 125 -10.35 19.93 3.94
CA LEU A 125 -10.05 21.08 4.79
C LEU A 125 -8.56 21.19 5.14
N MET A 126 -7.71 20.42 4.46
CA MET A 126 -6.27 20.39 4.68
C MET A 126 -5.64 21.79 4.52
N GLU A 127 -4.93 22.23 5.54
CA GLU A 127 -4.04 23.38 5.51
C GLU A 127 -2.59 22.88 5.44
N ALA A 128 -1.95 23.09 4.29
CA ALA A 128 -0.65 22.50 3.98
C ALA A 128 0.48 22.92 4.94
N ASP A 129 0.41 24.14 5.47
CA ASP A 129 1.34 24.68 6.46
C ASP A 129 1.22 23.96 7.81
N GLN A 130 0.03 23.57 8.25
CA GLN A 130 -0.16 22.78 9.46
C GLN A 130 0.45 21.38 9.31
N VAL A 131 0.23 20.72 8.16
CA VAL A 131 0.87 19.44 7.84
C VAL A 131 2.39 19.59 7.84
N ALA A 132 2.92 20.65 7.22
CA ALA A 132 4.35 20.94 7.18
C ALA A 132 4.95 21.11 8.58
N GLN A 133 4.27 21.83 9.46
CA GLN A 133 4.69 21.99 10.86
C GLN A 133 4.72 20.65 11.60
N ALA A 134 3.68 19.81 11.44
CA ALA A 134 3.62 18.49 12.05
C ALA A 134 4.78 17.60 11.56
N PHE A 135 5.00 17.51 10.26
CA PHE A 135 6.05 16.70 9.66
C PHE A 135 7.44 17.15 10.09
N GLU A 136 7.68 18.46 10.16
CA GLU A 136 8.94 19.03 10.63
C GLU A 136 9.23 18.66 12.09
N ILE A 137 8.23 18.72 12.97
CA ILE A 137 8.35 18.33 14.39
C ILE A 137 8.65 16.83 14.49
N LEU A 138 7.89 15.99 13.79
CA LEU A 138 8.03 14.54 13.83
C LEU A 138 9.39 14.08 13.28
N HIS A 139 9.85 14.69 12.20
CA HIS A 139 11.14 14.39 11.61
C HIS A 139 12.30 14.80 12.51
N LYS A 140 12.28 16.05 13.04
CA LYS A 140 13.32 16.56 13.93
C LYS A 140 13.41 15.81 15.26
N SER A 141 12.28 15.36 15.79
CA SER A 141 12.26 14.52 17.00
C SER A 141 12.69 13.08 16.77
N GLY A 142 12.87 12.67 15.50
CA GLY A 142 13.22 11.29 15.13
C GLY A 142 12.03 10.31 15.23
N LYS A 143 10.82 10.77 15.55
CA LYS A 143 9.63 9.94 15.67
C LYS A 143 9.15 9.37 14.33
N VAL A 144 9.41 10.06 13.22
CA VAL A 144 9.08 9.60 11.86
C VAL A 144 10.26 9.91 10.93
N ARG A 145 10.68 8.91 10.15
CA ARG A 145 11.82 9.03 9.22
C ARG A 145 11.42 9.50 7.84
N ASP A 146 10.37 8.88 7.26
CA ASP A 146 9.88 9.19 5.92
C ASP A 146 8.38 9.47 5.92
N PHE A 147 7.91 10.23 4.92
CA PHE A 147 6.53 10.66 4.81
C PHE A 147 5.95 10.29 3.46
N GLY A 148 4.63 10.13 3.43
CA GLY A 148 3.90 9.85 2.22
C GLY A 148 2.42 10.14 2.37
N VAL A 149 1.68 9.73 1.35
CA VAL A 149 0.23 9.94 1.27
C VAL A 149 -0.47 8.66 0.83
N SER A 150 -1.78 8.63 0.93
CA SER A 150 -2.60 7.57 0.37
C SER A 150 -3.80 8.17 -0.36
N ASN A 151 -4.06 7.67 -1.57
CA ASN A 151 -5.17 8.10 -2.44
C ASN A 151 -5.18 9.62 -2.77
N GLN A 152 -4.03 10.24 -2.80
CA GLN A 152 -3.88 11.65 -3.18
C GLN A 152 -3.70 11.80 -4.68
N ASN A 153 -4.33 12.81 -5.27
CA ASN A 153 -4.12 13.21 -6.64
C ASN A 153 -2.88 14.12 -6.80
N PRO A 154 -2.37 14.35 -8.04
CA PRO A 154 -1.19 15.17 -8.27
C PRO A 154 -1.29 16.59 -7.67
N MET A 155 -2.42 17.27 -7.83
CA MET A 155 -2.57 18.65 -7.37
C MET A 155 -2.59 18.76 -5.84
N MET A 156 -3.15 17.79 -5.14
CA MET A 156 -3.09 17.74 -3.67
C MET A 156 -1.65 17.52 -3.19
N MET A 157 -0.88 16.66 -3.88
CA MET A 157 0.53 16.47 -3.56
C MET A 157 1.37 17.73 -3.85
N GLU A 158 1.11 18.44 -4.96
CA GLU A 158 1.77 19.71 -5.24
C GLU A 158 1.42 20.79 -4.20
N LEU A 159 0.16 20.84 -3.74
CA LEU A 159 -0.25 21.74 -2.68
C LEU A 159 0.50 21.45 -1.36
N LEU A 160 0.65 20.19 -0.99
CA LEU A 160 1.46 19.79 0.16
C LEU A 160 2.94 20.16 -0.01
N LYS A 161 3.53 19.84 -1.16
CA LYS A 161 4.95 20.09 -1.47
C LYS A 161 5.33 21.57 -1.48
N LYS A 162 4.36 22.48 -1.59
CA LYS A 162 4.60 23.91 -1.49
C LYS A 162 5.12 24.31 -0.10
N GLU A 163 4.65 23.65 0.96
CA GLU A 163 4.98 23.97 2.35
C GLU A 163 5.82 22.86 3.02
N VAL A 164 5.55 21.59 2.69
CA VAL A 164 6.24 20.41 3.24
C VAL A 164 7.62 20.27 2.61
N LYS A 165 8.66 20.27 3.44
CA LYS A 165 10.07 20.15 3.01
C LYS A 165 10.51 18.70 2.86
N GLN A 166 9.91 17.79 3.62
CA GLN A 166 10.20 16.37 3.58
C GLN A 166 9.67 15.78 2.25
N PRO A 167 10.43 14.90 1.58
CA PRO A 167 9.94 14.20 0.40
C PRO A 167 8.66 13.40 0.71
N LEU A 168 7.66 13.49 -0.17
CA LEU A 168 6.54 12.56 -0.17
C LEU A 168 6.96 11.32 -0.94
N SER A 169 7.47 10.32 -0.23
CA SER A 169 8.15 9.16 -0.83
C SER A 169 7.19 8.06 -1.29
N ILE A 170 5.95 8.07 -0.82
CA ILE A 170 4.92 7.03 -1.08
C ILE A 170 3.60 7.69 -1.44
N ASN A 171 2.90 7.12 -2.43
CA ASN A 171 1.45 7.27 -2.59
C ASN A 171 0.80 5.89 -2.61
N GLN A 172 0.06 5.53 -1.56
CA GLN A 172 -0.61 4.24 -1.45
C GLN A 172 -1.98 4.30 -2.15
N LEU A 173 -2.13 3.57 -3.25
CA LEU A 173 -3.28 3.62 -4.16
C LEU A 173 -3.95 2.25 -4.31
N GLN A 174 -5.27 2.23 -4.53
CA GLN A 174 -5.94 0.99 -4.92
C GLN A 174 -5.57 0.62 -6.36
N LEU A 175 -5.11 -0.60 -6.55
CA LEU A 175 -4.82 -1.15 -7.88
C LEU A 175 -4.93 -2.67 -7.86
N SER A 176 -5.63 -3.22 -8.82
CA SER A 176 -5.63 -4.66 -9.12
C SER A 176 -5.93 -4.85 -10.61
N ALA A 177 -5.77 -6.08 -11.12
CA ALA A 177 -6.16 -6.39 -12.50
C ALA A 177 -7.65 -6.13 -12.78
N ALA A 178 -8.50 -6.25 -11.75
CA ALA A 178 -9.94 -5.98 -11.83
C ALA A 178 -10.35 -4.59 -11.28
N PHE A 179 -9.38 -3.69 -11.02
CA PHE A 179 -9.62 -2.32 -10.57
C PHE A 179 -8.48 -1.41 -11.05
N THR A 180 -8.67 -0.75 -12.19
CA THR A 180 -7.64 -0.04 -12.97
C THR A 180 -7.87 1.46 -13.20
N PRO A 181 -8.65 2.21 -12.37
CA PRO A 181 -8.96 3.61 -12.66
C PRO A 181 -7.71 4.50 -12.88
N GLY A 182 -6.59 4.16 -12.23
CA GLY A 182 -5.34 4.90 -12.36
C GLY A 182 -4.70 4.84 -13.75
N PHE A 183 -5.10 3.87 -14.60
CA PHE A 183 -4.62 3.74 -15.98
C PHE A 183 -5.60 4.31 -17.01
N GLU A 184 -6.90 4.37 -16.68
CA GLU A 184 -7.97 4.64 -17.63
C GLU A 184 -7.77 5.97 -18.38
N SER A 185 -7.41 7.02 -17.66
CA SER A 185 -7.17 8.34 -18.26
C SER A 185 -5.98 8.36 -19.22
N GLY A 186 -4.99 7.51 -19.00
CA GLY A 186 -3.83 7.38 -19.89
C GLY A 186 -4.11 6.54 -21.14
N PHE A 187 -5.01 5.57 -21.05
CA PHE A 187 -5.35 4.72 -22.20
C PHE A 187 -6.40 5.33 -23.11
N HIS A 188 -7.33 6.09 -22.57
CA HIS A 188 -8.48 6.61 -23.30
C HIS A 188 -8.34 8.10 -23.68
N VAL A 189 -7.12 8.56 -23.95
CA VAL A 189 -6.85 9.94 -24.39
C VAL A 189 -7.51 10.21 -25.72
N ASN A 190 -8.25 11.31 -25.83
CA ASN A 190 -8.96 11.73 -27.05
C ASN A 190 -9.97 10.71 -27.59
N MET A 191 -10.62 9.95 -26.69
CA MET A 191 -11.68 8.99 -27.02
C MET A 191 -13.03 9.42 -26.44
N GLU A 192 -14.12 8.90 -27.02
CA GLU A 192 -15.46 9.04 -26.48
C GLU A 192 -15.80 7.86 -25.55
N GLY A 193 -16.53 8.12 -24.47
CA GLY A 193 -16.97 7.11 -23.51
C GLY A 193 -16.73 7.46 -22.06
N GLU A 194 -17.36 6.74 -21.16
CA GLU A 194 -17.23 7.01 -19.71
C GLU A 194 -15.81 6.89 -19.17
N LYS A 195 -15.01 5.98 -19.70
CA LYS A 195 -13.61 5.79 -19.30
C LYS A 195 -12.70 6.90 -19.81
N ALA A 196 -13.07 7.57 -20.91
CA ALA A 196 -12.38 8.71 -21.48
C ALA A 196 -12.78 10.05 -20.88
N ALA A 197 -13.77 10.08 -19.97
CA ALA A 197 -14.13 11.31 -19.26
C ALA A 197 -12.89 11.89 -18.56
N LEU A 198 -12.64 13.18 -18.77
CA LEU A 198 -11.56 13.92 -18.11
C LEU A 198 -11.74 13.83 -16.59
N ARG A 199 -11.10 12.84 -16.01
CA ARG A 199 -10.89 12.70 -14.58
C ARG A 199 -9.46 13.10 -14.31
N ASP A 200 -9.17 13.59 -13.12
CA ASP A 200 -7.80 13.85 -12.74
C ASP A 200 -7.00 12.53 -12.85
N GLY A 201 -6.29 12.43 -13.93
CA GLY A 201 -5.44 11.31 -14.27
C GLY A 201 -4.00 11.56 -13.88
N SER A 202 -3.11 10.81 -14.51
CA SER A 202 -1.67 10.97 -14.38
C SER A 202 -1.10 10.76 -12.98
N VAL A 203 -1.84 10.19 -12.04
CA VAL A 203 -1.33 9.95 -10.68
C VAL A 203 -0.14 8.98 -10.69
N PHE A 204 -0.15 7.97 -11.56
CA PHE A 204 0.97 7.03 -11.70
C PHE A 204 2.17 7.68 -12.39
N GLU A 205 1.93 8.47 -13.44
CA GLU A 205 2.96 9.25 -14.12
C GLU A 205 3.58 10.28 -13.19
N TYR A 206 2.77 10.94 -12.36
CA TYR A 206 3.25 11.87 -11.36
C TYR A 206 4.16 11.19 -10.33
N CYS A 207 3.77 10.03 -9.81
CA CYS A 207 4.59 9.26 -8.89
C CYS A 207 5.93 8.86 -9.52
N LYS A 208 5.93 8.44 -10.80
CA LYS A 208 7.16 8.14 -11.55
C LYS A 208 8.06 9.35 -11.69
N LEU A 209 7.50 10.49 -12.11
CA LEU A 209 8.24 11.74 -12.29
C LEU A 209 8.90 12.25 -11.01
N ASN A 210 8.25 12.02 -9.88
CA ASN A 210 8.74 12.43 -8.56
C ASN A 210 9.45 11.31 -7.79
N ASP A 211 9.78 10.20 -8.45
CA ASP A 211 10.51 9.06 -7.88
C ASP A 211 9.85 8.44 -6.64
N MET A 212 8.51 8.58 -6.53
CA MET A 212 7.70 8.06 -5.43
C MET A 212 7.44 6.57 -5.59
N VAL A 213 7.34 5.86 -4.48
CA VAL A 213 6.86 4.48 -4.46
C VAL A 213 5.34 4.45 -4.54
N ILE A 214 4.81 3.61 -5.43
CA ILE A 214 3.39 3.31 -5.51
C ILE A 214 3.14 2.02 -4.74
N GLN A 215 2.46 2.12 -3.61
CA GLN A 215 2.02 0.97 -2.82
C GLN A 215 0.60 0.59 -3.22
N ALA A 216 0.44 -0.52 -3.94
CA ALA A 216 -0.85 -1.02 -4.37
C ALA A 216 -1.54 -1.78 -3.22
N TRP A 217 -2.65 -1.27 -2.71
CA TRP A 217 -3.47 -1.97 -1.73
C TRP A 217 -4.65 -2.71 -2.38
N SER A 218 -5.23 -3.69 -1.69
CA SER A 218 -6.33 -4.55 -2.20
C SER A 218 -6.02 -5.22 -3.54
N VAL A 219 -4.81 -5.68 -3.71
CA VAL A 219 -4.26 -6.20 -4.98
C VAL A 219 -4.99 -7.42 -5.56
N LEU A 220 -5.88 -8.05 -4.79
CA LEU A 220 -6.74 -9.17 -5.22
C LEU A 220 -8.23 -8.82 -5.23
N GLN A 221 -8.61 -7.55 -4.97
CA GLN A 221 -10.02 -7.14 -4.90
C GLN A 221 -10.47 -6.40 -6.16
N PHE A 222 -11.75 -6.54 -6.49
CA PHE A 222 -12.36 -5.89 -7.67
C PHE A 222 -13.10 -4.57 -7.35
N GLY A 223 -12.75 -3.93 -6.27
CA GLY A 223 -13.30 -2.65 -5.83
C GLY A 223 -13.18 -2.50 -4.32
N TYR A 224 -13.65 -1.38 -3.78
CA TYR A 224 -13.58 -1.08 -2.35
C TYR A 224 -14.38 -2.10 -1.53
N PHE A 225 -13.69 -3.06 -0.92
CA PHE A 225 -14.24 -4.18 -0.14
C PHE A 225 -15.33 -5.02 -0.84
N LYS A 226 -15.35 -5.07 -2.19
CA LYS A 226 -16.33 -5.83 -2.95
C LYS A 226 -16.03 -7.33 -3.05
N GLY A 227 -14.84 -7.74 -2.64
CA GLY A 227 -14.42 -9.15 -2.64
C GLY A 227 -13.22 -9.45 -3.54
N ASN A 228 -12.76 -10.69 -3.47
CA ASN A 228 -11.65 -11.20 -4.26
C ASN A 228 -12.12 -11.64 -5.65
N PHE A 229 -11.38 -11.29 -6.70
CA PHE A 229 -11.66 -11.75 -8.06
C PHE A 229 -11.01 -13.10 -8.40
N VAL A 230 -9.93 -13.49 -7.71
CA VAL A 230 -9.27 -14.78 -7.95
C VAL A 230 -10.18 -15.92 -7.47
N GLY A 231 -10.51 -16.84 -8.38
CA GLY A 231 -11.43 -17.93 -8.13
C GLY A 231 -12.92 -17.54 -8.12
N ASN A 232 -13.26 -16.29 -8.41
CA ASN A 232 -14.64 -15.80 -8.42
C ASN A 232 -15.26 -15.99 -9.80
N GLU A 233 -16.46 -16.61 -9.84
CA GLU A 233 -17.19 -16.93 -11.07
C GLU A 233 -17.55 -15.69 -11.92
N LYS A 234 -17.66 -14.52 -11.32
CA LYS A 234 -17.91 -13.26 -12.04
C LYS A 234 -16.74 -12.87 -12.98
N PHE A 235 -15.55 -13.44 -12.76
CA PHE A 235 -14.33 -13.12 -13.48
C PHE A 235 -13.75 -14.35 -14.21
N GLN A 236 -14.63 -15.13 -14.89
CA GLN A 236 -14.24 -16.40 -15.53
C GLN A 236 -13.07 -16.24 -16.51
N GLN A 237 -13.13 -15.25 -17.42
CA GLN A 237 -12.09 -15.01 -18.42
C GLN A 237 -10.76 -14.65 -17.75
N LEU A 238 -10.78 -13.75 -16.77
CA LEU A 238 -9.59 -13.38 -16.00
C LEU A 238 -9.00 -14.62 -15.28
N ASN A 239 -9.84 -15.41 -14.61
CA ASN A 239 -9.37 -16.59 -13.89
C ASN A 239 -8.81 -17.68 -14.82
N GLN A 240 -9.34 -17.83 -16.04
CA GLN A 240 -8.75 -18.74 -17.04
C GLN A 240 -7.32 -18.31 -17.41
N VAL A 241 -7.09 -17.02 -17.65
CA VAL A 241 -5.76 -16.47 -17.95
C VAL A 241 -4.83 -16.64 -16.75
N LEU A 242 -5.29 -16.27 -15.54
CA LEU A 242 -4.49 -16.40 -14.31
C LEU A 242 -4.09 -17.85 -14.04
N ASN A 243 -5.02 -18.81 -14.17
CA ASN A 243 -4.74 -20.23 -13.98
C ASN A 243 -3.72 -20.77 -14.99
N ARG A 244 -3.87 -20.41 -16.27
CA ARG A 244 -2.94 -20.80 -17.33
C ARG A 244 -1.52 -20.29 -17.08
N LEU A 245 -1.41 -19.01 -16.70
CA LEU A 245 -0.12 -18.40 -16.37
C LEU A 245 0.47 -18.98 -15.07
N ALA A 246 -0.37 -19.26 -14.08
CA ALA A 246 0.05 -19.93 -12.84
C ALA A 246 0.73 -21.27 -13.13
N LEU A 247 0.13 -22.10 -14.01
CA LEU A 247 0.75 -23.35 -14.47
C LEU A 247 2.07 -23.11 -15.19
N LYS A 248 2.13 -22.10 -16.08
CA LYS A 248 3.35 -21.75 -16.84
C LYS A 248 4.51 -21.37 -15.91
N TYR A 249 4.24 -20.59 -14.88
CA TYR A 249 5.26 -20.07 -13.96
C TYR A 249 5.48 -20.95 -12.72
N GLY A 250 4.67 -21.97 -12.50
CA GLY A 250 4.75 -22.86 -11.34
C GLY A 250 4.39 -22.16 -10.02
N VAL A 251 3.44 -21.22 -10.06
CA VAL A 251 3.01 -20.42 -8.91
C VAL A 251 1.48 -20.42 -8.77
N SER A 252 0.94 -19.81 -7.71
CA SER A 252 -0.52 -19.67 -7.55
C SER A 252 -1.11 -18.59 -8.47
N PRO A 253 -2.42 -18.67 -8.81
CA PRO A 253 -3.11 -17.60 -9.55
C PRO A 253 -3.05 -16.24 -8.83
N SER A 254 -3.07 -16.24 -7.50
CA SER A 254 -2.90 -15.03 -6.69
C SER A 254 -1.52 -14.41 -6.88
N ALA A 255 -0.46 -15.22 -6.99
CA ALA A 255 0.89 -14.72 -7.28
C ALA A 255 0.97 -14.07 -8.67
N ILE A 256 0.30 -14.63 -9.69
CA ILE A 256 0.22 -14.00 -11.03
C ILE A 256 -0.50 -12.65 -10.96
N ALA A 257 -1.63 -12.57 -10.23
CA ALA A 257 -2.36 -11.32 -10.07
C ALA A 257 -1.55 -10.23 -9.36
N ILE A 258 -0.75 -10.60 -8.36
CA ILE A 258 0.17 -9.68 -7.68
C ILE A 258 1.35 -9.30 -8.61
N ALA A 259 1.91 -10.25 -9.33
CA ALA A 259 2.98 -10.00 -10.29
C ALA A 259 2.54 -9.04 -11.41
N TRP A 260 1.25 -9.05 -11.78
CA TRP A 260 0.68 -8.08 -12.72
C TRP A 260 0.82 -6.65 -12.19
N VAL A 261 0.54 -6.42 -10.92
CA VAL A 261 0.72 -5.12 -10.25
C VAL A 261 2.20 -4.71 -10.24
N LEU A 262 3.06 -5.62 -9.80
CA LEU A 262 4.51 -5.36 -9.71
C LEU A 262 5.19 -5.13 -11.07
N ARG A 263 4.58 -5.60 -12.15
CA ARG A 263 5.11 -5.48 -13.52
C ARG A 263 5.02 -4.05 -14.07
N TYR A 264 4.18 -3.19 -13.51
CA TYR A 264 4.10 -1.79 -13.94
C TYR A 264 5.47 -1.09 -13.80
N PRO A 265 5.92 -0.31 -14.82
CA PRO A 265 7.27 0.25 -14.86
C PRO A 265 7.41 1.50 -13.96
N ALA A 266 7.26 1.31 -12.64
CA ALA A 266 7.47 2.28 -11.57
C ALA A 266 8.09 1.57 -10.36
N LYS A 267 8.39 2.29 -9.29
CA LYS A 267 8.71 1.70 -7.98
C LYS A 267 7.43 1.16 -7.36
N MET A 268 7.12 -0.11 -7.61
CA MET A 268 5.89 -0.75 -7.17
C MET A 268 6.10 -1.57 -5.92
N GLN A 269 5.15 -1.49 -4.99
CA GLN A 269 4.97 -2.44 -3.89
C GLN A 269 3.54 -2.95 -3.88
N ALA A 270 3.35 -4.23 -3.53
CA ALA A 270 2.05 -4.85 -3.35
C ALA A 270 1.78 -5.08 -1.85
N VAL A 271 0.77 -4.42 -1.32
CA VAL A 271 0.32 -4.60 0.07
C VAL A 271 -0.61 -5.81 0.14
N VAL A 272 -0.13 -6.89 0.74
CA VAL A 272 -0.84 -8.16 0.86
C VAL A 272 -1.43 -8.28 2.26
N GLY A 273 -2.75 -8.16 2.35
CA GLY A 273 -3.51 -8.17 3.62
C GLY A 273 -3.98 -9.57 4.02
N THR A 274 -3.12 -10.58 3.99
CA THR A 274 -3.45 -11.93 4.47
C THR A 274 -3.00 -12.13 5.91
N THR A 275 -3.79 -12.90 6.66
CA THR A 275 -3.45 -13.39 8.00
C THR A 275 -3.06 -14.88 8.01
N ASN A 276 -3.06 -15.51 6.83
CA ASN A 276 -2.69 -16.91 6.68
C ASN A 276 -1.26 -17.02 6.14
N PRO A 277 -0.31 -17.61 6.88
CA PRO A 277 1.08 -17.77 6.42
C PRO A 277 1.22 -18.50 5.08
N LYS A 278 0.35 -19.47 4.78
CA LYS A 278 0.35 -20.17 3.48
C LYS A 278 0.04 -19.22 2.32
N HIS A 279 -0.97 -18.36 2.48
CA HIS A 279 -1.29 -17.37 1.46
C HIS A 279 -0.18 -16.31 1.31
N LEU A 280 0.56 -16.02 2.38
CA LEU A 280 1.70 -15.12 2.31
C LEU A 280 2.87 -15.74 1.53
N ILE A 281 3.14 -17.03 1.75
CA ILE A 281 4.12 -17.80 0.97
C ILE A 281 3.74 -17.78 -0.52
N GLU A 282 2.47 -18.06 -0.85
CA GLU A 282 1.98 -18.00 -2.23
C GLU A 282 2.16 -16.60 -2.84
N ALA A 283 1.76 -15.56 -2.11
CA ALA A 283 1.89 -14.17 -2.56
C ALA A 283 3.35 -13.76 -2.80
N SER A 284 4.28 -14.21 -1.95
CA SER A 284 5.71 -13.89 -2.08
C SER A 284 6.33 -14.41 -3.38
N GLN A 285 5.77 -15.46 -3.98
CA GLN A 285 6.20 -16.00 -5.26
C GLN A 285 6.04 -15.00 -6.42
N ALA A 286 5.14 -14.02 -6.28
CA ALA A 286 4.94 -12.96 -7.27
C ALA A 286 6.24 -12.21 -7.62
N SER A 287 7.13 -12.02 -6.64
CA SER A 287 8.42 -11.35 -6.81
C SER A 287 9.37 -12.07 -7.80
N HIS A 288 9.13 -13.35 -8.07
CA HIS A 288 9.93 -14.14 -9.01
C HIS A 288 9.31 -14.26 -10.40
N VAL A 289 8.07 -13.78 -10.57
CA VAL A 289 7.35 -13.85 -11.85
C VAL A 289 7.69 -12.61 -12.69
N ASN A 290 8.17 -12.84 -13.90
CA ASN A 290 8.44 -11.78 -14.87
C ASN A 290 7.47 -11.90 -16.05
N LEU A 291 6.28 -11.30 -15.89
CA LEU A 291 5.28 -11.28 -16.96
C LEU A 291 5.82 -10.52 -18.19
N THR A 292 5.65 -11.12 -19.34
CA THR A 292 5.92 -10.44 -20.62
C THR A 292 4.92 -9.29 -20.82
N ARG A 293 5.23 -8.35 -21.72
CA ARG A 293 4.30 -7.29 -22.10
C ARG A 293 2.97 -7.86 -22.60
N LYS A 294 2.99 -8.92 -23.43
CA LYS A 294 1.80 -9.57 -23.97
C LYS A 294 0.94 -10.17 -22.86
N GLU A 295 1.52 -10.87 -21.90
CA GLU A 295 0.80 -11.47 -20.77
C GLU A 295 0.19 -10.40 -19.86
N TRP A 296 0.87 -9.28 -19.65
CA TRP A 296 0.34 -8.17 -18.87
C TRP A 296 -0.94 -7.60 -19.50
N TYR A 297 -0.91 -7.34 -20.82
CA TYR A 297 -2.09 -6.87 -21.56
C TYR A 297 -3.18 -7.92 -21.68
N GLU A 298 -2.83 -9.20 -21.78
CA GLU A 298 -3.80 -10.28 -21.80
C GLU A 298 -4.60 -10.34 -20.49
N ILE A 299 -3.95 -10.20 -19.34
CA ILE A 299 -4.61 -10.10 -18.03
C ILE A 299 -5.51 -8.85 -17.98
N TYR A 300 -5.02 -7.71 -18.46
CA TYR A 300 -5.76 -6.44 -18.49
C TYR A 300 -7.08 -6.59 -19.28
N LEU A 301 -7.01 -7.13 -20.48
CA LEU A 301 -8.19 -7.37 -21.35
C LEU A 301 -9.14 -8.42 -20.73
N ALA A 302 -8.61 -9.51 -20.20
CA ALA A 302 -9.41 -10.57 -19.58
C ALA A 302 -10.17 -10.09 -18.32
N ALA A 303 -9.71 -9.02 -17.70
CA ALA A 303 -10.39 -8.35 -16.59
C ALA A 303 -11.60 -7.49 -17.03
N GLY A 304 -11.88 -7.43 -18.33
CA GLY A 304 -12.97 -6.64 -18.90
C GLY A 304 -12.61 -5.19 -19.22
N ASN A 305 -11.31 -4.89 -19.29
CA ASN A 305 -10.83 -3.58 -19.72
C ASN A 305 -10.68 -3.55 -21.24
N ASP A 306 -10.76 -2.35 -21.83
CA ASP A 306 -10.63 -2.14 -23.25
C ASP A 306 -9.28 -1.47 -23.57
N LEU A 307 -8.82 -1.69 -24.80
CA LEU A 307 -7.75 -0.92 -25.41
C LEU A 307 -8.31 -0.21 -26.64
N PRO A 308 -7.81 1.00 -26.98
CA PRO A 308 -8.23 1.72 -28.18
C PRO A 308 -7.82 0.98 -29.46
#